data_f58172b9fcbb4c5b6708eaa9beb47ca9
#
_entry.id   f58172b9fcbb4c5b6708eaa9beb47ca9
#
_cell.length_a   1.000
_cell.length_b   1.000
_cell.length_c   1.000
_cell.angle_alpha   90.00
_cell.angle_beta   90.00
_cell.angle_gamma   90.00
#
_symmetry.space_group_name_H-M   'P 1'
#
loop_
_entity.id
_entity.type
_entity.pdbx_description
1 polymer ?
#
loop_
_entity_poly.entity_id
_entity_poly.type
_entity_poly.pdbx_seq_one_letter_code
_entity_poly.pdbx_strand_id
1 'polypeptide(L)'
;MKMVNKASKILFVLLLTAAASIPVQAGNVRNVFVEMGYQPAEVDAKLKEVFNDVFRGANKVYFEVGDTLGYVSDIKNHDARTEGMSYGMMIAVQMGEKDIFDRLWRWSKKYMQHQEGTREGYFAWSCKTDGTHNAEGAASDGELYFITALLFASNLWGDQTGINYKAEAQHILNCIQPKEYTPAPRPGGGFPGFGPQQQGPQKMYLIDPETRLITFTPDGFGQRFTDPSYHIPAFYEVWAKYADDGRSAYWLDCAEKSRAFLHKAINEKTGLNPDMCNYDGSELQMPRFPGRPQQQQSAPRRNGGSNFCYDSWRVPMNITLDYEWNGTDSLWQRQYGETIQDFFYSQGIDTFVDQYRVDGSLPEGDEILQAGGFRKLRHSIGLVSTLAAASILCQHAKRKEFVDALWKARHEPFEDGYFDAYYDGLLRLFAFMHLSGHYRMIDI
;
A
#
# COMPACT_ATOMS: atom_id res chain seq x y z
N MET A 1 75.99 -30.73 -12.60
CA MET A 1 75.49 -29.36 -12.79
C MET A 1 74.00 -29.43 -12.49
N LYS A 2 73.57 -28.98 -11.31
CA LYS A 2 72.23 -29.13 -10.78
C LYS A 2 71.35 -27.93 -11.22
N MET A 3 70.26 -28.20 -11.91
CA MET A 3 69.20 -27.19 -12.15
C MET A 3 68.25 -27.15 -10.97
N VAL A 4 68.09 -26.00 -10.37
CA VAL A 4 67.12 -25.74 -9.27
C VAL A 4 65.88 -25.17 -9.87
N ASN A 5 64.78 -25.91 -9.75
CA ASN A 5 63.44 -25.47 -10.11
C ASN A 5 62.84 -24.64 -8.97
N LYS A 6 62.60 -23.35 -9.21
CA LYS A 6 61.82 -22.46 -8.33
C LYS A 6 60.34 -22.51 -8.73
N ALA A 7 59.54 -23.20 -7.95
CA ALA A 7 58.07 -23.11 -8.03
C ALA A 7 57.61 -21.88 -7.25
N SER A 8 57.08 -20.85 -7.97
CA SER A 8 56.36 -19.73 -7.37
C SER A 8 54.97 -20.19 -6.91
N LYS A 9 54.73 -20.15 -5.62
CA LYS A 9 53.42 -20.29 -5.04
C LYS A 9 52.70 -18.93 -5.09
N ILE A 10 51.74 -18.80 -5.96
CA ILE A 10 50.79 -17.66 -5.98
C ILE A 10 49.73 -17.94 -4.92
N LEU A 11 49.76 -17.14 -3.83
CA LEU A 11 48.80 -17.16 -2.77
C LEU A 11 47.61 -16.27 -3.19
N PHE A 12 46.49 -16.89 -3.58
CA PHE A 12 45.22 -16.19 -3.79
C PHE A 12 44.62 -15.84 -2.42
N VAL A 13 44.69 -14.58 -2.03
CA VAL A 13 43.95 -14.04 -0.88
C VAL A 13 42.54 -13.68 -1.37
N LEU A 14 41.55 -14.51 -1.07
CA LEU A 14 40.14 -14.18 -1.18
C LEU A 14 39.81 -13.13 -0.10
N LEU A 15 39.72 -11.86 -0.50
CA LEU A 15 39.08 -10.84 0.31
C LEU A 15 37.56 -11.08 0.28
N LEU A 16 37.05 -11.77 1.31
CA LEU A 16 35.64 -11.71 1.66
C LEU A 16 35.36 -10.29 2.19
N THR A 17 34.83 -9.41 1.37
CA THR A 17 34.17 -8.21 1.86
C THR A 17 32.87 -8.61 2.52
N ALA A 18 32.92 -8.82 3.83
CA ALA A 18 31.72 -8.82 4.64
C ALA A 18 31.08 -7.42 4.51
N ALA A 19 29.97 -7.34 3.81
CA ALA A 19 29.11 -6.16 3.87
C ALA A 19 28.70 -5.99 5.33
N ALA A 20 29.35 -5.08 6.03
CA ALA A 20 28.93 -4.68 7.37
C ALA A 20 27.55 -4.01 7.22
N SER A 21 26.51 -4.71 7.66
CA SER A 21 25.21 -4.10 7.91
C SER A 21 25.44 -3.01 8.95
N ILE A 22 25.32 -1.75 8.52
CA ILE A 22 25.35 -0.60 9.42
C ILE A 22 24.16 -0.76 10.35
N PRO A 23 24.34 -0.87 11.68
CA PRO A 23 23.21 -0.90 12.59
C PRO A 23 22.52 0.46 12.50
N VAL A 24 21.30 0.49 11.93
CA VAL A 24 20.46 1.68 11.97
C VAL A 24 20.15 1.95 13.43
N GLN A 25 20.59 3.09 13.93
CA GLN A 25 20.44 3.49 15.32
C GLN A 25 18.95 3.64 15.62
N ALA A 26 18.37 2.63 16.28
CA ALA A 26 16.98 2.64 16.71
C ALA A 26 16.83 3.71 17.82
N GLY A 27 16.10 4.79 17.50
CA GLY A 27 15.34 5.46 18.54
C GLY A 27 14.44 4.41 19.21
N ASN A 28 13.97 4.65 20.43
CA ASN A 28 13.13 3.71 21.20
C ASN A 28 11.83 3.40 20.42
N VAL A 29 11.92 2.54 19.42
CA VAL A 29 10.77 2.12 18.63
C VAL A 29 10.04 1.05 19.44
N ARG A 30 8.77 1.29 19.67
CA ARG A 30 7.89 0.42 20.45
C ARG A 30 7.76 -0.95 19.77
N ASN A 31 7.99 -2.01 20.51
CA ASN A 31 7.76 -3.39 20.05
C ASN A 31 6.57 -3.97 20.82
N VAL A 32 5.40 -3.99 20.19
CA VAL A 32 4.14 -4.42 20.82
C VAL A 32 4.10 -5.92 21.07
N PHE A 33 4.75 -6.74 20.25
CA PHE A 33 4.87 -8.17 20.54
C PHE A 33 5.60 -8.39 21.86
N VAL A 34 6.70 -7.67 22.10
CA VAL A 34 7.45 -7.76 23.36
C VAL A 34 6.61 -7.26 24.54
N GLU A 35 5.85 -6.18 24.37
CA GLU A 35 4.90 -5.70 25.40
C GLU A 35 3.82 -6.74 25.72
N MET A 36 3.43 -7.60 24.75
CA MET A 36 2.47 -8.69 24.94
C MET A 36 3.09 -9.98 25.50
N GLY A 37 4.41 -9.99 25.75
CA GLY A 37 5.11 -11.10 26.40
C GLY A 37 5.86 -12.04 25.43
N TYR A 38 5.93 -11.74 24.14
CA TYR A 38 6.77 -12.49 23.21
C TYR A 38 8.25 -12.16 23.42
N GLN A 39 9.14 -13.15 23.18
CA GLN A 39 10.57 -12.91 23.33
C GLN A 39 11.12 -12.15 22.11
N PRO A 40 12.01 -11.14 22.29
CA PRO A 40 12.56 -10.37 21.16
C PRO A 40 13.13 -11.24 20.04
N ALA A 41 13.90 -12.26 20.37
CA ALA A 41 14.49 -13.17 19.37
C ALA A 41 13.44 -13.98 18.58
N GLU A 42 12.31 -14.32 19.22
CA GLU A 42 11.19 -14.98 18.53
C GLU A 42 10.48 -14.02 17.59
N VAL A 43 10.33 -12.75 17.98
CA VAL A 43 9.73 -11.70 17.14
C VAL A 43 10.60 -11.46 15.90
N ASP A 44 11.91 -11.32 16.06
CA ASP A 44 12.85 -11.15 14.94
C ASP A 44 12.83 -12.35 13.99
N ALA A 45 12.82 -13.56 14.54
CA ALA A 45 12.74 -14.79 13.76
C ALA A 45 11.41 -14.87 12.97
N LYS A 46 10.30 -14.51 13.62
CA LYS A 46 8.97 -14.52 12.99
C LYS A 46 8.82 -13.46 11.90
N LEU A 47 9.31 -12.24 12.14
CA LEU A 47 9.33 -11.19 11.11
C LEU A 47 10.13 -11.67 9.88
N LYS A 48 11.28 -12.28 10.09
CA LYS A 48 12.12 -12.83 9.02
C LYS A 48 11.45 -13.99 8.29
N GLU A 49 10.72 -14.85 9.01
CA GLU A 49 9.88 -15.90 8.41
C GLU A 49 8.83 -15.30 7.49
N VAL A 50 8.05 -14.33 7.98
CA VAL A 50 6.97 -13.67 7.23
C VAL A 50 7.52 -12.91 6.01
N PHE A 51 8.67 -12.24 6.16
CA PHE A 51 9.36 -11.64 5.02
C PHE A 51 9.73 -12.68 3.96
N ASN A 52 10.29 -13.81 4.38
CA ASN A 52 10.66 -14.89 3.46
C ASN A 52 9.44 -15.51 2.77
N ASP A 53 8.30 -15.63 3.44
CA ASP A 53 7.05 -16.12 2.81
C ASP A 53 6.70 -15.27 1.58
N VAL A 54 6.81 -13.94 1.69
CA VAL A 54 6.44 -12.98 0.63
C VAL A 54 7.50 -12.90 -0.48
N PHE A 55 8.80 -12.93 -0.11
CA PHE A 55 9.88 -12.61 -1.05
C PHE A 55 10.68 -13.83 -1.53
N ARG A 56 10.73 -14.94 -0.78
CA ARG A 56 11.66 -16.06 -1.03
C ARG A 56 11.03 -17.44 -0.97
N GLY A 57 9.90 -17.59 -0.27
CA GLY A 57 9.23 -18.86 0.01
C GLY A 57 8.51 -19.50 -1.18
N ALA A 58 7.82 -20.60 -0.94
CA ALA A 58 7.07 -21.32 -1.96
C ALA A 58 5.89 -20.51 -2.51
N ASN A 59 5.28 -19.68 -1.67
CA ASN A 59 4.14 -18.83 -2.01
C ASN A 59 4.57 -17.37 -2.27
N LYS A 60 5.84 -17.14 -2.58
CA LYS A 60 6.36 -15.80 -2.80
C LYS A 60 5.62 -15.09 -3.93
N VAL A 61 5.50 -13.79 -3.78
CA VAL A 61 4.93 -12.90 -4.80
C VAL A 61 6.00 -12.06 -5.51
N TYR A 62 7.24 -12.07 -5.02
CA TYR A 62 8.38 -11.39 -5.63
C TYR A 62 9.13 -12.30 -6.60
N PHE A 63 9.47 -11.75 -7.78
CA PHE A 63 10.19 -12.46 -8.85
C PHE A 63 11.29 -11.59 -9.45
N GLU A 64 12.47 -12.16 -9.61
CA GLU A 64 13.59 -11.53 -10.28
C GLU A 64 13.53 -11.77 -11.80
N VAL A 65 13.96 -10.77 -12.58
CA VAL A 65 14.03 -10.83 -14.04
C VAL A 65 15.42 -10.40 -14.49
N GLY A 66 16.20 -11.33 -15.00
CA GLY A 66 17.60 -11.11 -15.34
C GLY A 66 18.39 -10.59 -14.12
N ASP A 67 19.43 -9.81 -14.40
CA ASP A 67 20.38 -9.40 -13.34
C ASP A 67 19.95 -8.17 -12.55
N THR A 68 19.00 -7.37 -13.05
CA THR A 68 18.75 -6.03 -12.48
C THR A 68 17.30 -5.67 -12.24
N LEU A 69 16.34 -6.47 -12.70
CA LEU A 69 14.91 -6.19 -12.60
C LEU A 69 14.24 -7.18 -11.65
N GLY A 70 13.12 -6.76 -11.06
CA GLY A 70 12.26 -7.63 -10.27
C GLY A 70 10.86 -7.02 -10.15
N TYR A 71 9.86 -7.86 -9.92
CA TYR A 71 8.48 -7.41 -9.75
C TYR A 71 7.77 -8.19 -8.64
N VAL A 72 6.74 -7.57 -8.09
CA VAL A 72 5.74 -8.21 -7.23
C VAL A 72 4.50 -8.50 -8.10
N SER A 73 4.03 -9.74 -8.08
CA SER A 73 2.89 -10.18 -8.86
C SER A 73 1.67 -10.44 -7.99
N ASP A 74 0.52 -9.92 -8.41
CA ASP A 74 -0.75 -10.52 -8.02
C ASP A 74 -0.86 -11.88 -8.76
N ILE A 75 -0.57 -12.94 -8.00
CA ILE A 75 -0.46 -14.31 -8.56
C ILE A 75 -1.76 -14.77 -9.22
N LYS A 76 -2.91 -14.37 -8.68
CA LYS A 76 -4.24 -14.74 -9.21
C LYS A 76 -4.56 -14.07 -10.51
N ASN A 77 -4.17 -12.80 -10.64
CA ASN A 77 -4.45 -12.01 -11.83
C ASN A 77 -3.30 -12.06 -12.86
N HIS A 78 -2.18 -12.68 -12.50
CA HIS A 78 -0.97 -12.79 -13.33
C HIS A 78 -0.49 -11.43 -13.83
N ASP A 79 -0.56 -10.42 -12.97
CA ASP A 79 -0.13 -9.05 -13.26
C ASP A 79 0.74 -8.48 -12.15
N ALA A 80 1.48 -7.42 -12.49
CA ALA A 80 2.16 -6.56 -11.54
C ALA A 80 1.37 -5.25 -11.44
N ARG A 81 1.10 -4.81 -10.19
CA ARG A 81 0.33 -3.61 -9.88
C ARG A 81 1.19 -2.59 -9.16
N THR A 82 0.91 -1.32 -9.36
CA THR A 82 1.59 -0.24 -8.64
C THR A 82 1.50 -0.41 -7.14
N GLU A 83 0.37 -0.91 -6.62
CA GLU A 83 0.19 -1.27 -5.21
C GLU A 83 1.29 -2.25 -4.75
N GLY A 84 1.38 -3.44 -5.33
CA GLY A 84 2.34 -4.45 -4.90
C GLY A 84 3.79 -4.05 -5.14
N MET A 85 4.06 -3.34 -6.26
CA MET A 85 5.41 -2.84 -6.56
C MET A 85 5.88 -1.82 -5.52
N SER A 86 5.04 -0.85 -5.20
CA SER A 86 5.35 0.21 -4.24
C SER A 86 5.38 -0.30 -2.80
N TYR A 87 4.50 -1.23 -2.43
CA TYR A 87 4.56 -1.94 -1.15
C TYR A 87 5.85 -2.75 -1.01
N GLY A 88 6.23 -3.48 -2.06
CA GLY A 88 7.49 -4.22 -2.08
C GLY A 88 8.70 -3.31 -1.87
N MET A 89 8.71 -2.11 -2.47
CA MET A 89 9.76 -1.11 -2.26
C MET A 89 9.75 -0.59 -0.83
N MET A 90 8.57 -0.25 -0.27
CA MET A 90 8.47 0.22 1.12
C MET A 90 8.97 -0.85 2.10
N ILE A 91 8.55 -2.10 1.92
CA ILE A 91 9.03 -3.22 2.74
C ILE A 91 10.55 -3.39 2.61
N ALA A 92 11.06 -3.36 1.38
CA ALA A 92 12.48 -3.55 1.13
C ALA A 92 13.35 -2.45 1.78
N VAL A 93 12.94 -1.18 1.74
CA VAL A 93 13.69 -0.10 2.39
C VAL A 93 13.63 -0.21 3.91
N GLN A 94 12.50 -0.59 4.48
CA GLN A 94 12.35 -0.79 5.93
C GLN A 94 13.16 -1.99 6.45
N MET A 95 13.28 -3.03 5.64
CA MET A 95 14.04 -4.26 5.98
C MET A 95 15.53 -4.19 5.58
N GLY A 96 15.97 -3.10 4.94
CA GLY A 96 17.36 -2.93 4.48
C GLY A 96 17.74 -3.75 3.26
N GLU A 97 16.79 -4.25 2.50
CA GLU A 97 16.95 -5.11 1.32
C GLU A 97 17.15 -4.28 0.03
N LYS A 98 18.29 -3.61 -0.06
CA LYS A 98 18.59 -2.65 -1.16
C LYS A 98 18.49 -3.27 -2.56
N ASP A 99 18.96 -4.50 -2.78
CA ASP A 99 18.93 -5.13 -4.09
C ASP A 99 17.49 -5.39 -4.55
N ILE A 100 16.61 -5.84 -3.66
CA ILE A 100 15.18 -6.00 -3.93
C ILE A 100 14.55 -4.65 -4.27
N PHE A 101 14.83 -3.61 -3.49
CA PHE A 101 14.34 -2.26 -3.74
C PHE A 101 14.75 -1.75 -5.13
N ASP A 102 16.03 -1.84 -5.46
CA ASP A 102 16.58 -1.37 -6.72
C ASP A 102 15.98 -2.10 -7.93
N ARG A 103 15.77 -3.41 -7.81
CA ARG A 103 15.15 -4.25 -8.86
C ARG A 103 13.69 -3.86 -9.08
N LEU A 104 12.93 -3.66 -8.01
CA LEU A 104 11.53 -3.22 -8.07
C LEU A 104 11.42 -1.83 -8.69
N TRP A 105 12.27 -0.88 -8.26
CA TRP A 105 12.27 0.45 -8.84
C TRP A 105 12.61 0.44 -10.33
N ARG A 106 13.67 -0.26 -10.74
CA ARG A 106 14.05 -0.33 -12.16
C ARG A 106 12.95 -0.94 -13.01
N TRP A 107 12.25 -1.96 -12.51
CA TRP A 107 11.13 -2.57 -13.23
C TRP A 107 9.96 -1.60 -13.34
N SER A 108 9.56 -0.96 -12.24
CA SER A 108 8.47 0.04 -12.22
C SER A 108 8.76 1.20 -13.15
N LYS A 109 9.97 1.76 -13.10
CA LYS A 109 10.38 2.86 -13.97
C LYS A 109 10.39 2.47 -15.44
N LYS A 110 10.83 1.26 -15.76
CA LYS A 110 10.95 0.79 -17.15
C LYS A 110 9.61 0.45 -17.78
N TYR A 111 8.71 -0.19 -17.02
CA TYR A 111 7.53 -0.81 -17.59
C TYR A 111 6.21 -0.17 -17.15
N MET A 112 6.17 0.54 -16.04
CA MET A 112 4.95 1.16 -15.54
C MET A 112 4.96 2.69 -15.68
N GLN A 113 6.12 3.35 -15.42
CA GLN A 113 6.18 4.79 -15.43
C GLN A 113 6.12 5.35 -16.86
N HIS A 114 5.18 6.24 -17.12
CA HIS A 114 5.13 6.98 -18.36
C HIS A 114 6.27 7.99 -18.39
N GLN A 115 7.11 7.89 -19.42
CA GLN A 115 8.32 8.71 -19.56
C GLN A 115 8.07 10.01 -20.34
N GLU A 116 6.90 10.14 -20.97
CA GLU A 116 6.54 11.29 -21.80
C GLU A 116 5.02 11.45 -21.92
N GLY A 117 4.59 12.56 -22.46
CA GLY A 117 3.19 12.85 -22.76
C GLY A 117 2.38 13.29 -21.53
N THR A 118 1.07 13.21 -21.64
CA THR A 118 0.15 13.72 -20.60
C THR A 118 0.34 13.05 -19.25
N ARG A 119 0.65 11.76 -19.26
CA ARG A 119 0.84 10.94 -18.04
C ARG A 119 2.28 10.85 -17.58
N GLU A 120 3.18 11.65 -18.14
CA GLU A 120 4.58 11.66 -17.69
C GLU A 120 4.68 11.70 -16.16
N GLY A 121 5.50 10.80 -15.61
CA GLY A 121 5.74 10.64 -14.18
C GLY A 121 4.70 9.81 -13.41
N TYR A 122 3.49 9.63 -13.96
CA TYR A 122 2.51 8.68 -13.42
C TYR A 122 2.80 7.25 -13.90
N PHE A 123 2.15 6.28 -13.25
CA PHE A 123 2.38 4.86 -13.54
C PHE A 123 1.10 4.20 -14.10
N ALA A 124 1.26 3.33 -15.11
CA ALA A 124 0.24 2.37 -15.49
C ALA A 124 -0.03 1.45 -14.30
N TRP A 125 -1.23 1.48 -13.74
CA TRP A 125 -1.51 0.81 -12.45
C TRP A 125 -1.39 -0.71 -12.52
N SER A 126 -1.54 -1.31 -13.70
CA SER A 126 -1.42 -2.76 -13.90
C SER A 126 -0.71 -3.08 -15.22
N CYS A 127 0.29 -3.94 -15.14
CA CYS A 127 1.04 -4.49 -16.26
C CYS A 127 1.07 -6.00 -16.16
N LYS A 128 1.14 -6.67 -17.31
CA LYS A 128 1.55 -8.08 -17.33
C LYS A 128 2.99 -8.22 -16.84
N THR A 129 3.37 -9.41 -16.44
CA THR A 129 4.73 -9.69 -15.93
C THR A 129 5.83 -9.53 -17.00
N ASP A 130 5.46 -9.42 -18.27
CA ASP A 130 6.36 -9.07 -19.38
C ASP A 130 6.50 -7.55 -19.60
N GLY A 131 5.78 -6.73 -18.83
CA GLY A 131 5.78 -5.28 -18.90
C GLY A 131 4.72 -4.67 -19.83
N THR A 132 3.91 -5.49 -20.51
CA THR A 132 2.79 -4.97 -21.33
C THR A 132 1.71 -4.38 -20.44
N HIS A 133 1.28 -3.16 -20.72
CA HIS A 133 0.22 -2.50 -19.93
C HIS A 133 -1.13 -3.22 -20.09
N ASN A 134 -1.78 -3.52 -18.98
CA ASN A 134 -3.19 -3.90 -18.92
C ASN A 134 -4.08 -2.66 -18.91
N ALA A 135 -3.57 -1.54 -18.34
CA ALA A 135 -4.25 -0.27 -18.27
C ALA A 135 -3.23 0.87 -18.28
N GLU A 136 -3.58 1.99 -18.95
CA GLU A 136 -2.70 3.16 -19.06
C GLU A 136 -2.91 4.20 -17.92
N GLY A 137 -4.00 4.11 -17.18
CA GLY A 137 -4.32 5.02 -16.08
C GLY A 137 -3.52 4.71 -14.84
N ALA A 138 -3.40 5.68 -13.95
CA ALA A 138 -2.80 5.52 -12.64
C ALA A 138 -3.86 5.18 -11.58
N ALA A 139 -3.44 4.49 -10.51
CA ALA A 139 -4.15 4.33 -9.25
C ALA A 139 -3.37 5.09 -8.18
N SER A 140 -4.00 6.10 -7.58
CA SER A 140 -3.29 7.14 -6.82
C SER A 140 -2.49 6.64 -5.61
N ASP A 141 -2.83 5.48 -5.05
CA ASP A 141 -2.12 4.89 -3.90
C ASP A 141 -0.68 4.47 -4.23
N GLY A 142 -0.45 3.96 -5.44
CA GLY A 142 0.89 3.55 -5.86
C GLY A 142 1.91 4.69 -5.84
N GLU A 143 1.53 5.86 -6.35
CA GLU A 143 2.36 7.07 -6.37
C GLU A 143 2.77 7.50 -4.96
N LEU A 144 1.85 7.40 -3.97
CA LEU A 144 2.15 7.74 -2.58
C LEU A 144 3.30 6.90 -2.01
N TYR A 145 3.21 5.60 -2.20
CA TYR A 145 4.22 4.67 -1.70
C TYR A 145 5.53 4.77 -2.47
N PHE A 146 5.51 4.94 -3.80
CA PHE A 146 6.73 5.13 -4.59
C PHE A 146 7.52 6.35 -4.13
N ILE A 147 6.88 7.50 -3.99
CA ILE A 147 7.53 8.74 -3.55
C ILE A 147 8.15 8.56 -2.17
N THR A 148 7.36 8.04 -1.21
CA THR A 148 7.80 7.91 0.18
C THR A 148 8.93 6.89 0.32
N ALA A 149 8.84 5.75 -0.37
CA ALA A 149 9.87 4.72 -0.36
C ALA A 149 11.19 5.23 -0.99
N LEU A 150 11.12 6.03 -2.06
CA LEU A 150 12.29 6.65 -2.68
C LEU A 150 12.95 7.68 -1.76
N LEU A 151 12.18 8.51 -1.05
CA LEU A 151 12.72 9.44 -0.05
C LEU A 151 13.42 8.69 1.09
N PHE A 152 12.84 7.59 1.57
CA PHE A 152 13.49 6.74 2.57
C PHE A 152 14.74 6.06 2.05
N ALA A 153 14.75 5.62 0.80
CA ALA A 153 15.94 5.04 0.18
C ALA A 153 17.07 6.06 0.06
N SER A 154 16.74 7.33 -0.28
CA SER A 154 17.69 8.44 -0.29
C SER A 154 18.30 8.67 1.11
N ASN A 155 17.44 8.72 2.14
CA ASN A 155 17.89 8.92 3.53
C ASN A 155 18.76 7.75 4.01
N LEU A 156 18.41 6.51 3.68
CA LEU A 156 19.09 5.31 4.18
C LEU A 156 20.36 4.97 3.43
N TRP A 157 20.36 5.07 2.10
CA TRP A 157 21.46 4.58 1.25
C TRP A 157 22.20 5.70 0.50
N GLY A 158 21.65 6.92 0.50
CA GLY A 158 22.17 8.05 -0.27
C GLY A 158 21.92 7.91 -1.78
N ASP A 159 22.23 9.00 -2.51
CA ASP A 159 21.84 9.16 -3.92
C ASP A 159 22.99 8.84 -4.91
N GLN A 160 24.13 8.34 -4.41
CA GLN A 160 25.32 8.06 -5.23
C GLN A 160 25.55 6.54 -5.41
N THR A 161 24.50 5.73 -5.29
CA THR A 161 24.59 4.26 -5.27
C THR A 161 24.10 3.59 -6.55
N GLY A 162 24.07 4.30 -7.67
CA GLY A 162 23.60 3.83 -8.98
C GLY A 162 22.16 4.25 -9.31
N ILE A 163 21.37 4.68 -8.33
CA ILE A 163 20.08 5.33 -8.47
C ILE A 163 20.12 6.60 -7.61
N ASN A 164 19.73 7.73 -8.18
CA ASN A 164 19.50 8.96 -7.44
C ASN A 164 18.04 8.96 -6.94
N TYR A 165 17.79 8.32 -5.79
CA TYR A 165 16.45 8.11 -5.25
C TYR A 165 15.71 9.42 -5.01
N LYS A 166 16.40 10.45 -4.50
CA LYS A 166 15.80 11.75 -4.26
C LYS A 166 15.34 12.42 -5.55
N ALA A 167 16.17 12.37 -6.59
CA ALA A 167 15.80 12.91 -7.90
C ALA A 167 14.60 12.17 -8.51
N GLU A 168 14.53 10.86 -8.33
CA GLU A 168 13.38 10.06 -8.79
C GLU A 168 12.10 10.44 -8.03
N ALA A 169 12.14 10.55 -6.71
CA ALA A 169 11.01 11.01 -5.90
C ALA A 169 10.56 12.42 -6.31
N GLN A 170 11.52 13.33 -6.49
CA GLN A 170 11.28 14.73 -6.90
C GLN A 170 10.66 14.82 -8.29
N HIS A 171 11.10 13.96 -9.22
CA HIS A 171 10.48 13.88 -10.55
C HIS A 171 8.99 13.53 -10.46
N ILE A 172 8.62 12.49 -9.70
CA ILE A 172 7.22 12.10 -9.50
C ILE A 172 6.45 13.25 -8.84
N LEU A 173 6.98 13.84 -7.75
CA LEU A 173 6.35 14.96 -7.03
C LEU A 173 6.08 16.18 -7.94
N ASN A 174 6.92 16.43 -8.93
CA ASN A 174 6.71 17.50 -9.90
C ASN A 174 5.61 17.12 -10.92
N CYS A 175 5.59 15.87 -11.37
CA CYS A 175 4.66 15.40 -12.39
C CYS A 175 3.22 15.25 -11.89
N ILE A 176 3.00 14.96 -10.60
CA ILE A 176 1.67 14.79 -10.01
C ILE A 176 0.94 16.11 -9.71
N GLN A 177 1.61 17.24 -9.93
CA GLN A 177 0.97 18.57 -9.78
C GLN A 177 -0.15 18.76 -10.79
N PRO A 178 -1.15 19.62 -10.46
CA PRO A 178 -2.22 19.93 -11.40
C PRO A 178 -1.70 20.39 -12.77
N LYS A 179 -2.12 19.70 -13.82
CA LYS A 179 -1.80 20.05 -15.21
C LYS A 179 -3.03 19.91 -16.11
N GLU A 180 -3.08 20.72 -17.16
CA GLU A 180 -4.14 20.65 -18.17
C GLU A 180 -3.71 19.72 -19.32
N TYR A 181 -4.66 18.98 -19.87
CA TYR A 181 -4.45 18.16 -21.04
C TYR A 181 -5.69 18.05 -21.90
N THR A 182 -5.51 17.77 -23.18
CA THR A 182 -6.61 17.46 -24.10
C THR A 182 -6.63 15.95 -24.32
N PRO A 183 -7.71 15.26 -23.93
CA PRO A 183 -7.82 13.82 -24.15
C PRO A 183 -7.72 13.48 -25.63
N ALA A 184 -6.99 12.43 -25.97
CA ALA A 184 -6.99 11.92 -27.35
C ALA A 184 -8.41 11.44 -27.73
N PRO A 185 -8.85 11.67 -28.98
CA PRO A 185 -10.11 11.14 -29.48
C PRO A 185 -10.13 9.61 -29.31
N ARG A 186 -11.14 9.07 -28.66
CA ARG A 186 -11.29 7.60 -28.57
C ARG A 186 -11.73 7.03 -29.92
N PRO A 187 -11.03 6.07 -30.49
CA PRO A 187 -11.54 5.35 -31.66
C PRO A 187 -12.84 4.63 -31.26
N GLY A 188 -13.95 4.92 -31.97
CA GLY A 188 -15.17 4.14 -31.82
C GLY A 188 -16.33 4.75 -31.04
N GLY A 189 -16.40 6.05 -30.85
CA GLY A 189 -17.59 6.70 -30.26
C GLY A 189 -17.76 6.40 -28.79
N GLY A 190 -18.17 7.38 -27.99
CA GLY A 190 -18.34 7.22 -26.54
C GLY A 190 -19.30 6.09 -26.20
N PHE A 191 -19.10 5.47 -25.05
CA PHE A 191 -20.06 4.51 -24.50
C PHE A 191 -21.46 5.12 -24.47
N PRO A 192 -22.51 4.41 -24.96
CA PRO A 192 -23.88 4.90 -24.86
C PRO A 192 -24.18 5.22 -23.38
N GLY A 193 -24.52 6.47 -23.07
CA GLY A 193 -24.83 6.91 -21.70
C GLY A 193 -23.81 7.89 -21.06
N PHE A 194 -22.62 8.02 -21.61
CA PHE A 194 -21.79 9.20 -21.36
C PHE A 194 -22.22 10.28 -22.36
N GLY A 195 -22.58 11.45 -21.85
CA GLY A 195 -22.85 12.60 -22.70
C GLY A 195 -21.67 12.89 -23.65
N PRO A 196 -21.85 13.81 -24.61
CA PRO A 196 -20.79 14.14 -25.56
C PRO A 196 -19.51 14.40 -24.79
N GLN A 197 -18.40 13.72 -25.19
CA GLN A 197 -17.08 13.93 -24.59
C GLN A 197 -16.85 15.44 -24.46
N GLN A 198 -16.51 15.88 -23.26
CA GLN A 198 -16.04 17.25 -23.08
C GLN A 198 -14.80 17.40 -23.99
N GLN A 199 -14.96 18.10 -25.10
CA GLN A 199 -13.91 18.33 -26.09
C GLN A 199 -12.94 19.45 -25.67
N GLY A 200 -12.97 19.87 -24.43
CA GLY A 200 -12.12 20.92 -23.88
C GLY A 200 -10.95 20.39 -23.06
N PRO A 201 -10.02 21.26 -22.66
CA PRO A 201 -8.94 20.92 -21.73
C PRO A 201 -9.51 20.29 -20.46
N GLN A 202 -8.92 19.17 -20.04
CA GLN A 202 -9.20 18.50 -18.78
C GLN A 202 -8.02 18.71 -17.84
N LYS A 203 -8.25 18.58 -16.54
CA LYS A 203 -7.18 18.65 -15.54
C LYS A 203 -6.81 17.24 -15.08
N MET A 204 -5.54 17.04 -14.82
CA MET A 204 -4.98 15.84 -14.22
C MET A 204 -4.23 16.24 -12.95
N TYR A 205 -4.50 15.57 -11.83
CA TYR A 205 -3.87 15.83 -10.54
C TYR A 205 -4.05 14.63 -9.60
N LEU A 206 -3.04 14.36 -8.78
CA LEU A 206 -3.12 13.33 -7.74
C LEU A 206 -3.92 13.83 -6.53
N ILE A 207 -3.67 15.07 -6.13
CA ILE A 207 -4.33 15.74 -5.02
C ILE A 207 -5.30 16.77 -5.61
N ASP A 208 -6.56 16.68 -5.21
CA ASP A 208 -7.56 17.65 -5.63
C ASP A 208 -7.20 19.07 -5.15
N PRO A 209 -7.10 20.04 -6.05
CA PRO A 209 -6.60 21.37 -5.71
C PRO A 209 -7.53 22.19 -4.80
N GLU A 210 -8.81 21.83 -4.70
CA GLU A 210 -9.81 22.53 -3.88
C GLU A 210 -9.90 21.93 -2.49
N THR A 211 -9.98 20.59 -2.40
CA THR A 211 -10.16 19.87 -1.12
C THR A 211 -8.85 19.51 -0.43
N ARG A 212 -7.72 19.45 -1.15
CA ARG A 212 -6.43 18.91 -0.69
C ARG A 212 -6.48 17.42 -0.36
N LEU A 213 -7.46 16.71 -0.89
CA LEU A 213 -7.61 15.26 -0.70
C LEU A 213 -7.13 14.51 -1.92
N ILE A 214 -6.66 13.29 -1.70
CA ILE A 214 -6.23 12.40 -2.77
C ILE A 214 -7.42 11.95 -3.62
N THR A 215 -7.23 11.91 -4.93
CA THR A 215 -8.22 11.38 -5.88
C THR A 215 -8.15 9.87 -5.95
N PHE A 216 -9.24 9.20 -6.29
CA PHE A 216 -9.20 7.75 -6.58
C PHE A 216 -8.31 7.46 -7.81
N THR A 217 -8.47 8.24 -8.88
CA THR A 217 -7.56 8.26 -10.03
C THR A 217 -7.24 9.70 -10.42
N PRO A 218 -6.04 10.01 -10.93
CA PRO A 218 -5.64 11.38 -11.23
C PRO A 218 -6.36 12.01 -12.44
N ASP A 219 -7.10 11.19 -13.19
CA ASP A 219 -7.88 11.65 -14.36
C ASP A 219 -9.26 11.00 -14.44
N GLY A 220 -10.14 11.57 -15.23
CA GLY A 220 -11.45 11.03 -15.56
C GLY A 220 -12.44 11.03 -14.40
N PHE A 221 -13.29 10.00 -14.32
CA PHE A 221 -14.37 9.94 -13.32
C PHE A 221 -13.84 9.77 -11.89
N GLY A 222 -12.72 9.07 -11.72
CA GLY A 222 -12.11 8.83 -10.39
C GLY A 222 -11.59 10.09 -9.70
N GLN A 223 -11.49 11.23 -10.39
CA GLN A 223 -11.19 12.52 -9.75
C GLN A 223 -12.34 13.08 -8.89
N ARG A 224 -13.54 12.53 -9.01
CA ARG A 224 -14.75 13.06 -8.35
C ARG A 224 -14.99 12.46 -6.97
N PHE A 225 -14.20 11.47 -6.57
CA PHE A 225 -14.33 10.76 -5.32
C PHE A 225 -12.97 10.24 -4.86
N THR A 226 -12.94 9.68 -3.68
CA THR A 226 -11.73 9.14 -3.06
C THR A 226 -11.96 7.76 -2.45
N ASP A 227 -10.89 7.09 -2.11
CA ASP A 227 -10.85 5.88 -1.29
C ASP A 227 -10.25 6.24 0.07
N PRO A 228 -10.94 5.99 1.20
CA PRO A 228 -10.39 6.27 2.52
C PRO A 228 -9.04 5.61 2.79
N SER A 229 -8.76 4.48 2.17
CA SER A 229 -7.48 3.77 2.32
C SER A 229 -6.31 4.45 1.59
N TYR A 230 -6.57 5.39 0.69
CA TYR A 230 -5.55 6.18 0.01
C TYR A 230 -5.07 7.36 0.86
N HIS A 231 -5.78 7.67 1.96
CA HIS A 231 -5.40 8.75 2.88
C HIS A 231 -4.34 8.27 3.86
N ILE A 232 -3.09 8.68 3.62
CA ILE A 232 -1.92 8.36 4.46
C ILE A 232 -1.25 9.67 4.89
N PRO A 233 -1.80 10.37 5.91
CA PRO A 233 -1.27 11.67 6.37
C PRO A 233 0.23 11.63 6.68
N ALA A 234 0.70 10.52 7.23
CA ALA A 234 2.11 10.29 7.54
C ALA A 234 3.04 10.51 6.35
N PHE A 235 2.63 10.13 5.14
CA PHE A 235 3.45 10.28 3.94
C PHE A 235 3.58 11.74 3.51
N TYR A 236 2.52 12.52 3.62
CA TYR A 236 2.60 13.96 3.33
C TYR A 236 3.53 14.70 4.28
N GLU A 237 3.61 14.29 5.55
CA GLU A 237 4.57 14.86 6.50
C GLU A 237 6.02 14.47 6.15
N VAL A 238 6.26 13.24 5.67
CA VAL A 238 7.55 12.84 5.08
C VAL A 238 7.91 13.72 3.89
N TRP A 239 6.95 14.00 2.99
CA TRP A 239 7.19 14.86 1.83
C TRP A 239 7.46 16.31 2.24
N ALA A 240 6.72 16.82 3.24
CA ALA A 240 6.96 18.15 3.79
C ALA A 240 8.37 18.31 4.36
N LYS A 241 8.95 17.23 4.91
CA LYS A 241 10.25 17.22 5.56
C LYS A 241 11.42 16.99 4.59
N TYR A 242 11.25 16.09 3.62
CA TYR A 242 12.37 15.58 2.81
C TYR A 242 12.31 15.92 1.33
N ALA A 243 11.18 16.35 0.78
CA ALA A 243 11.10 16.78 -0.60
C ALA A 243 11.68 18.20 -0.76
N ASP A 244 12.60 18.38 -1.75
CA ASP A 244 13.20 19.68 -2.05
C ASP A 244 12.33 20.45 -3.08
N ASP A 245 11.03 20.55 -2.83
CA ASP A 245 10.09 21.11 -3.77
C ASP A 245 9.52 22.48 -3.35
N GLY A 246 9.92 22.97 -2.18
CA GLY A 246 9.45 24.22 -1.60
C GLY A 246 7.97 24.21 -1.17
N ARG A 247 7.32 23.03 -1.11
CA ARG A 247 5.88 22.87 -0.86
C ARG A 247 5.57 22.28 0.53
N SER A 248 6.47 22.39 1.51
CA SER A 248 6.25 21.83 2.86
C SER A 248 4.89 22.22 3.45
N ALA A 249 4.51 23.50 3.38
CA ALA A 249 3.21 23.96 3.90
C ALA A 249 2.01 23.34 3.14
N TYR A 250 2.15 23.10 1.85
CA TYR A 250 1.11 22.43 1.06
C TYR A 250 0.94 20.96 1.49
N TRP A 251 2.04 20.25 1.71
CA TRP A 251 1.98 18.85 2.14
C TRP A 251 1.45 18.70 3.57
N LEU A 252 1.79 19.63 4.46
CA LEU A 252 1.21 19.66 5.82
C LEU A 252 -0.30 19.94 5.78
N ASP A 253 -0.77 20.82 4.90
CA ASP A 253 -2.21 21.06 4.67
C ASP A 253 -2.90 19.79 4.15
N CYS A 254 -2.28 19.06 3.21
CA CYS A 254 -2.80 17.77 2.75
C CYS A 254 -2.91 16.74 3.90
N ALA A 255 -1.92 16.67 4.80
CA ALA A 255 -1.95 15.80 5.96
C ALA A 255 -3.12 16.15 6.90
N GLU A 256 -3.29 17.45 7.23
CA GLU A 256 -4.39 17.93 8.07
C GLU A 256 -5.76 17.62 7.45
N LYS A 257 -5.95 17.91 6.15
CA LYS A 257 -7.20 17.63 5.44
C LYS A 257 -7.51 16.14 5.37
N SER A 258 -6.50 15.29 5.16
CA SER A 258 -6.68 13.83 5.17
C SER A 258 -7.11 13.31 6.55
N ARG A 259 -6.54 13.80 7.65
CA ARG A 259 -7.00 13.46 9.01
C ARG A 259 -8.45 13.88 9.22
N ALA A 260 -8.78 15.14 8.91
CA ALA A 260 -10.14 15.65 9.01
C ALA A 260 -11.16 14.91 8.11
N PHE A 261 -10.72 14.40 6.97
CA PHE A 261 -11.54 13.56 6.09
C PHE A 261 -11.81 12.19 6.74
N LEU A 262 -10.80 11.52 7.28
CA LEU A 262 -10.97 10.22 7.94
C LEU A 262 -11.97 10.30 9.10
N HIS A 263 -12.00 11.39 9.87
CA HIS A 263 -13.02 11.62 10.90
C HIS A 263 -14.46 11.60 10.35
N LYS A 264 -14.66 11.99 9.10
CA LYS A 264 -16.00 12.03 8.46
C LYS A 264 -16.36 10.72 7.76
N ALA A 265 -15.36 10.05 7.17
CA ALA A 265 -15.58 8.84 6.40
C ALA A 265 -15.78 7.60 7.27
N ILE A 266 -15.32 7.63 8.51
CA ILE A 266 -15.37 6.50 9.45
C ILE A 266 -16.62 6.60 10.31
N ASN A 267 -17.34 5.46 10.44
CA ASN A 267 -18.50 5.35 11.31
C ASN A 267 -18.08 5.37 12.78
N GLU A 268 -18.59 6.32 13.55
CA GLU A 268 -18.21 6.54 14.95
C GLU A 268 -18.54 5.37 15.90
N LYS A 269 -19.49 4.49 15.52
CA LYS A 269 -19.92 3.37 16.36
C LYS A 269 -19.17 2.08 16.09
N THR A 270 -18.78 1.86 14.82
CA THR A 270 -18.17 0.61 14.38
C THR A 270 -16.68 0.76 14.07
N GLY A 271 -16.20 1.97 13.80
CA GLY A 271 -14.86 2.21 13.26
C GLY A 271 -14.73 1.82 11.77
N LEU A 272 -15.79 1.34 11.13
CA LEU A 272 -15.75 0.92 9.73
C LEU A 272 -15.85 2.12 8.78
N ASN A 273 -15.19 2.03 7.65
CA ASN A 273 -15.23 3.00 6.57
C ASN A 273 -15.70 2.35 5.27
N PRO A 274 -16.32 3.11 4.35
CA PRO A 274 -16.60 2.61 3.01
C PRO A 274 -15.30 2.36 2.23
N ASP A 275 -15.38 1.54 1.21
CA ASP A 275 -14.28 1.30 0.26
C ASP A 275 -14.03 2.55 -0.62
N MET A 276 -15.09 3.24 -0.99
CA MET A 276 -15.04 4.53 -1.71
C MET A 276 -16.13 5.46 -1.20
N CYS A 277 -15.87 6.77 -1.20
CA CYS A 277 -16.86 7.77 -0.82
C CYS A 277 -16.57 9.13 -1.47
N ASN A 278 -17.52 10.05 -1.35
CA ASN A 278 -17.32 11.45 -1.73
C ASN A 278 -16.29 12.12 -0.81
N TYR A 279 -15.72 13.26 -1.22
CA TYR A 279 -14.72 14.02 -0.45
C TYR A 279 -15.25 14.58 0.89
N ASP A 280 -16.53 14.57 1.11
CA ASP A 280 -17.16 14.93 2.41
C ASP A 280 -17.41 13.72 3.31
N GLY A 281 -17.01 12.51 2.89
CA GLY A 281 -17.22 11.25 3.60
C GLY A 281 -18.58 10.61 3.34
N SER A 282 -19.47 11.24 2.60
CA SER A 282 -20.79 10.71 2.28
C SER A 282 -20.72 9.56 1.26
N GLU A 283 -21.75 8.73 1.23
CA GLU A 283 -21.85 7.60 0.33
C GLU A 283 -21.74 8.00 -1.14
N LEU A 284 -20.91 7.30 -1.90
CA LEU A 284 -20.71 7.53 -3.32
C LEU A 284 -21.90 6.95 -4.12
N GLN A 285 -22.65 7.82 -4.75
CA GLN A 285 -23.70 7.45 -5.68
C GLN A 285 -23.11 7.22 -7.08
N MET A 286 -22.95 5.95 -7.47
CA MET A 286 -22.49 5.63 -8.83
C MET A 286 -23.55 6.00 -9.88
N PRO A 287 -23.19 6.68 -10.98
CA PRO A 287 -24.13 7.00 -12.02
C PRO A 287 -24.79 5.75 -12.60
N ARG A 288 -26.13 5.74 -12.66
CA ARG A 288 -26.86 4.71 -13.40
C ARG A 288 -26.78 5.04 -14.89
N PHE A 289 -26.35 4.08 -15.70
CA PHE A 289 -26.26 4.26 -17.15
C PHE A 289 -27.57 3.83 -17.80
N PRO A 290 -28.36 4.74 -18.37
CA PRO A 290 -29.57 4.39 -19.10
C PRO A 290 -29.22 3.49 -20.29
N GLY A 291 -29.99 2.41 -20.49
CA GLY A 291 -29.86 1.53 -21.67
C GLY A 291 -28.96 0.30 -21.47
N ARG A 292 -28.31 0.09 -20.32
CA ARG A 292 -27.74 -1.22 -19.99
C ARG A 292 -28.79 -2.09 -19.31
N PRO A 293 -28.96 -3.38 -19.72
CA PRO A 293 -29.77 -4.33 -18.99
C PRO A 293 -29.35 -4.36 -17.51
N GLN A 294 -30.30 -4.51 -16.59
CA GLN A 294 -30.05 -4.52 -15.16
C GLN A 294 -28.97 -5.57 -14.76
N GLN A 295 -28.91 -6.72 -15.48
CA GLN A 295 -27.88 -7.74 -15.34
C GLN A 295 -26.46 -7.31 -15.81
N GLN A 296 -26.34 -6.29 -16.68
CA GLN A 296 -25.05 -5.71 -17.08
C GLN A 296 -24.71 -4.44 -16.31
N GLN A 297 -25.67 -3.89 -15.55
CA GLN A 297 -25.44 -2.82 -14.58
C GLN A 297 -24.90 -3.39 -13.26
N SER A 298 -25.09 -4.67 -13.05
CA SER A 298 -24.55 -5.48 -11.95
C SER A 298 -23.24 -6.17 -12.27
N ALA A 299 -22.45 -5.72 -13.24
CA ALA A 299 -21.02 -6.01 -13.18
C ALA A 299 -20.54 -5.51 -11.81
N PRO A 300 -19.95 -6.37 -10.97
CA PRO A 300 -19.72 -6.08 -9.56
C PRO A 300 -18.59 -5.06 -9.43
N ARG A 301 -18.92 -3.84 -9.69
CA ARG A 301 -18.21 -2.76 -9.05
C ARG A 301 -18.89 -2.67 -7.68
N ARG A 302 -18.15 -3.29 -6.72
CA ARG A 302 -18.18 -2.99 -5.31
C ARG A 302 -19.38 -2.09 -4.98
N ASN A 303 -20.51 -2.62 -4.62
CA ASN A 303 -21.79 -1.99 -4.27
C ASN A 303 -21.77 -0.45 -4.11
N GLY A 304 -21.36 0.30 -5.14
CA GLY A 304 -21.06 1.73 -5.07
C GLY A 304 -19.84 2.09 -4.21
N GLY A 305 -19.11 1.11 -3.64
CA GLY A 305 -18.00 1.35 -2.72
C GLY A 305 -18.43 1.59 -1.28
N SER A 306 -19.70 1.37 -0.92
CA SER A 306 -20.27 1.75 0.39
C SER A 306 -19.99 0.76 1.52
N ASN A 307 -19.44 -0.42 1.23
CA ASN A 307 -19.13 -1.43 2.24
C ASN A 307 -17.67 -1.35 2.69
N PHE A 308 -17.42 -1.78 3.93
CA PHE A 308 -16.09 -2.07 4.42
C PHE A 308 -15.63 -3.40 3.84
N CYS A 309 -14.62 -3.39 2.96
CA CYS A 309 -14.08 -4.57 2.31
C CYS A 309 -12.74 -4.26 1.63
N TYR A 310 -11.87 -5.26 1.50
CA TYR A 310 -10.57 -5.18 0.81
C TYR A 310 -9.74 -3.91 1.10
N ASP A 311 -9.81 -2.88 0.22
CA ASP A 311 -8.98 -1.68 0.37
C ASP A 311 -9.28 -0.95 1.69
N SER A 312 -10.53 -1.02 2.17
CA SER A 312 -10.92 -0.49 3.48
C SER A 312 -10.11 -1.06 4.63
N TRP A 313 -9.60 -2.30 4.52
CA TRP A 313 -8.80 -2.92 5.60
C TRP A 313 -7.48 -2.19 5.87
N ARG A 314 -6.98 -1.41 4.91
CA ARG A 314 -5.74 -0.63 5.08
C ARG A 314 -5.90 0.55 6.03
N VAL A 315 -7.11 1.07 6.20
CA VAL A 315 -7.37 2.27 7.01
C VAL A 315 -6.89 2.12 8.46
N PRO A 316 -7.17 1.02 9.20
CA PRO A 316 -6.63 0.82 10.54
C PRO A 316 -5.11 0.93 10.60
N MET A 317 -4.42 0.37 9.62
CA MET A 317 -2.96 0.38 9.55
C MET A 317 -2.42 1.77 9.17
N ASN A 318 -3.08 2.49 8.26
CA ASN A 318 -2.68 3.85 7.87
C ASN A 318 -2.83 4.86 9.02
N ILE A 319 -3.91 4.73 9.81
CA ILE A 319 -4.10 5.56 11.02
C ILE A 319 -3.04 5.20 12.07
N THR A 320 -2.72 3.91 12.22
CA THR A 320 -1.65 3.46 13.10
C THR A 320 -0.30 4.04 12.69
N LEU A 321 0.00 4.05 11.39
CA LEU A 321 1.24 4.62 10.86
C LEU A 321 1.37 6.11 11.19
N ASP A 322 0.30 6.88 11.00
CA ASP A 322 0.28 8.30 11.32
C ASP A 322 0.44 8.57 12.82
N TYR A 323 -0.17 7.72 13.67
CA TYR A 323 0.03 7.78 15.11
C TYR A 323 1.48 7.52 15.52
N GLU A 324 2.11 6.48 14.96
CA GLU A 324 3.49 6.10 15.28
C GLU A 324 4.50 7.15 14.84
N TRP A 325 4.32 7.71 13.63
CA TRP A 325 5.31 8.62 13.07
C TRP A 325 5.14 10.06 13.53
N ASN A 326 3.92 10.52 13.74
CA ASN A 326 3.62 11.93 13.97
C ASN A 326 2.88 12.20 15.28
N GLY A 327 1.90 11.38 15.64
CA GLY A 327 1.11 11.54 16.84
C GLY A 327 0.24 12.80 16.89
N THR A 328 0.07 13.48 15.76
CA THR A 328 -0.60 14.80 15.68
C THR A 328 -2.07 14.74 16.08
N ASP A 329 -2.76 13.63 15.77
CA ASP A 329 -4.19 13.40 16.02
C ASP A 329 -4.41 12.26 17.04
N SER A 330 -3.48 12.09 17.95
CA SER A 330 -3.34 10.90 18.80
C SER A 330 -4.57 10.58 19.66
N LEU A 331 -5.33 11.60 20.08
CA LEU A 331 -6.54 11.36 20.89
C LEU A 331 -7.61 10.64 20.08
N TRP A 332 -7.93 11.14 18.91
CA TRP A 332 -8.92 10.55 18.02
C TRP A 332 -8.44 9.19 17.48
N GLN A 333 -7.18 9.09 17.10
CA GLN A 333 -6.59 7.85 16.58
C GLN A 333 -6.69 6.70 17.60
N ARG A 334 -6.46 6.99 18.87
CA ARG A 334 -6.63 6.01 19.95
C ARG A 334 -8.09 5.62 20.16
N GLN A 335 -9.00 6.60 20.15
CA GLN A 335 -10.44 6.33 20.23
C GLN A 335 -10.90 5.46 19.05
N TYR A 336 -10.44 5.77 17.84
CA TYR A 336 -10.68 4.96 16.64
C TYR A 336 -10.20 3.52 16.82
N GLY A 337 -8.95 3.33 17.27
CA GLY A 337 -8.38 2.00 17.47
C GLY A 337 -9.19 1.15 18.46
N GLU A 338 -9.63 1.74 19.57
CA GLU A 338 -10.49 1.08 20.55
C GLU A 338 -11.87 0.74 19.96
N THR A 339 -12.48 1.67 19.20
CA THR A 339 -13.79 1.47 18.58
C THR A 339 -13.78 0.32 17.57
N ILE A 340 -12.81 0.30 16.63
CA ILE A 340 -12.77 -0.74 15.61
C ILE A 340 -12.43 -2.11 16.21
N GLN A 341 -11.53 -2.17 17.20
CA GLN A 341 -11.24 -3.43 17.88
C GLN A 341 -12.42 -3.91 18.72
N ASP A 342 -13.16 -3.03 19.39
CA ASP A 342 -14.38 -3.40 20.14
C ASP A 342 -15.44 -3.98 19.19
N PHE A 343 -15.62 -3.38 18.03
CA PHE A 343 -16.52 -3.91 17.00
C PHE A 343 -16.12 -5.33 16.59
N PHE A 344 -14.91 -5.56 16.11
CA PHE A 344 -14.47 -6.87 15.66
C PHE A 344 -14.36 -7.90 16.79
N TYR A 345 -14.03 -7.47 18.00
CA TYR A 345 -14.07 -8.34 19.17
C TYR A 345 -15.50 -8.87 19.44
N SER A 346 -16.51 -8.02 19.26
CA SER A 346 -17.91 -8.42 19.41
C SER A 346 -18.37 -9.42 18.35
N GLN A 347 -17.70 -9.43 17.17
CA GLN A 347 -17.97 -10.42 16.09
C GLN A 347 -17.27 -11.76 16.33
N GLY A 348 -16.37 -11.84 17.33
CA GLY A 348 -15.55 -13.00 17.66
C GLY A 348 -14.19 -12.99 16.95
N ILE A 349 -13.12 -13.10 17.76
CA ILE A 349 -11.73 -12.90 17.31
C ILE A 349 -11.31 -13.90 16.20
N ASP A 350 -11.81 -15.12 16.24
CA ASP A 350 -11.49 -16.20 15.29
C ASP A 350 -12.57 -16.38 14.20
N THR A 351 -13.61 -15.54 14.20
CA THR A 351 -14.83 -15.77 13.37
C THR A 351 -15.33 -14.57 12.61
N PHE A 352 -14.86 -13.35 12.91
CA PHE A 352 -15.26 -12.18 12.14
C PHE A 352 -14.94 -12.37 10.66
N VAL A 353 -15.72 -11.74 9.81
CA VAL A 353 -15.58 -11.88 8.36
C VAL A 353 -14.95 -10.62 7.73
N ASP A 354 -14.63 -10.73 6.47
CA ASP A 354 -13.83 -9.76 5.71
C ASP A 354 -14.66 -8.65 5.05
N GLN A 355 -15.99 -8.68 5.17
CA GLN A 355 -16.86 -7.67 4.59
C GLN A 355 -18.03 -7.35 5.52
N TYR A 356 -18.31 -6.06 5.68
CA TYR A 356 -19.43 -5.52 6.45
C TYR A 356 -20.03 -4.31 5.75
N ARG A 357 -21.31 -4.02 5.97
CA ARG A 357 -21.80 -2.66 5.77
C ARG A 357 -21.22 -1.74 6.84
N VAL A 358 -21.11 -0.46 6.55
CA VAL A 358 -20.46 0.50 7.47
C VAL A 358 -21.18 0.59 8.84
N ASP A 359 -22.48 0.25 8.90
CA ASP A 359 -23.23 0.16 10.14
C ASP A 359 -22.95 -1.10 10.99
N GLY A 360 -22.12 -2.00 10.49
CA GLY A 360 -21.72 -3.25 11.12
C GLY A 360 -22.56 -4.45 10.78
N SER A 361 -23.62 -4.31 9.98
CA SER A 361 -24.41 -5.45 9.49
C SER A 361 -23.67 -6.21 8.38
N LEU A 362 -24.02 -7.50 8.21
CA LEU A 362 -23.42 -8.31 7.14
C LEU A 362 -24.04 -7.97 5.78
N PRO A 363 -23.22 -7.87 4.71
CA PRO A 363 -23.73 -7.78 3.35
C PRO A 363 -24.36 -9.11 2.93
N GLU A 364 -25.34 -9.06 2.02
CA GLU A 364 -26.07 -10.24 1.55
C GLU A 364 -26.08 -10.31 0.01
N GLY A 365 -26.14 -11.53 -0.51
CA GLY A 365 -26.31 -11.79 -1.93
C GLY A 365 -25.27 -11.08 -2.81
N ASP A 366 -25.75 -10.20 -3.69
CA ASP A 366 -24.89 -9.46 -4.63
C ASP A 366 -24.07 -8.32 -3.97
N GLU A 367 -24.34 -8.00 -2.73
CA GLU A 367 -23.54 -7.03 -1.97
C GLU A 367 -22.18 -7.61 -1.54
N ILE A 368 -22.09 -8.94 -1.40
CA ILE A 368 -20.83 -9.60 -1.09
C ILE A 368 -19.91 -9.47 -2.30
N LEU A 369 -18.76 -8.83 -2.11
CA LEU A 369 -17.78 -8.68 -3.16
C LEU A 369 -17.19 -10.04 -3.56
N GLN A 370 -17.07 -10.28 -4.86
CA GLN A 370 -16.52 -11.51 -5.38
C GLN A 370 -14.99 -11.47 -5.39
N ALA A 371 -14.38 -12.50 -4.83
CA ALA A 371 -12.93 -12.70 -4.84
C ALA A 371 -12.59 -14.09 -5.37
N GLY A 372 -11.67 -14.16 -6.33
CA GLY A 372 -11.22 -15.42 -6.94
C GLY A 372 -12.33 -16.28 -7.55
N GLY A 373 -13.38 -15.64 -8.08
CA GLY A 373 -14.54 -16.34 -8.62
C GLY A 373 -15.60 -16.72 -7.58
N PHE A 374 -15.35 -16.50 -6.29
CA PHE A 374 -16.25 -16.84 -5.20
C PHE A 374 -16.91 -15.60 -4.61
N ARG A 375 -18.18 -15.68 -4.32
CA ARG A 375 -18.95 -14.69 -3.57
C ARG A 375 -19.19 -15.24 -2.16
N LYS A 376 -18.22 -15.03 -1.27
CA LYS A 376 -18.20 -15.66 0.06
C LYS A 376 -17.51 -14.75 1.07
N LEU A 377 -18.06 -14.64 2.26
CA LEU A 377 -17.42 -14.00 3.41
C LEU A 377 -16.37 -14.96 4.01
N ARG A 378 -15.19 -14.44 4.36
CA ARG A 378 -14.07 -15.21 4.88
C ARG A 378 -13.47 -14.52 6.12
N HIS A 379 -12.81 -15.29 6.94
CA HIS A 379 -11.91 -14.75 7.98
C HIS A 379 -10.52 -14.51 7.36
N SER A 380 -10.37 -13.36 6.65
CA SER A 380 -9.14 -13.06 5.91
C SER A 380 -7.99 -12.67 6.82
N ILE A 381 -6.81 -13.24 6.55
CA ILE A 381 -5.57 -12.89 7.28
C ILE A 381 -5.14 -11.44 7.04
N GLY A 382 -5.48 -10.84 5.90
CA GLY A 382 -5.21 -9.43 5.62
C GLY A 382 -5.92 -8.54 6.63
N LEU A 383 -7.23 -8.78 6.85
CA LEU A 383 -7.99 -8.03 7.85
C LEU A 383 -7.54 -8.33 9.29
N VAL A 384 -7.28 -9.59 9.64
CA VAL A 384 -6.69 -9.97 10.95
C VAL A 384 -5.41 -9.16 11.18
N SER A 385 -4.60 -9.00 10.16
CA SER A 385 -3.30 -8.33 10.23
C SER A 385 -3.44 -6.83 10.51
N THR A 386 -4.30 -6.15 9.77
CA THR A 386 -4.47 -4.70 9.92
C THR A 386 -5.14 -4.33 11.25
N LEU A 387 -6.06 -5.16 11.73
CA LEU A 387 -6.65 -5.02 13.06
C LEU A 387 -5.64 -5.28 14.18
N ALA A 388 -4.73 -6.23 13.99
CA ALA A 388 -3.63 -6.45 14.93
C ALA A 388 -2.68 -5.24 14.99
N ALA A 389 -2.34 -4.64 13.84
CA ALA A 389 -1.53 -3.41 13.81
C ALA A 389 -2.20 -2.28 14.59
N ALA A 390 -3.54 -2.14 14.50
CA ALA A 390 -4.29 -1.16 15.29
C ALA A 390 -4.18 -1.34 16.81
N SER A 391 -3.68 -2.48 17.32
CA SER A 391 -3.38 -2.68 18.75
C SER A 391 -2.37 -1.66 19.30
N ILE A 392 -1.58 -1.03 18.45
CA ILE A 392 -0.67 0.06 18.80
C ILE A 392 -1.43 1.27 19.36
N LEU A 393 -2.62 1.53 18.81
CA LEU A 393 -3.50 2.63 19.21
C LEU A 393 -4.23 2.36 20.54
N CYS A 394 -4.42 1.08 20.88
CA CYS A 394 -5.30 0.63 21.97
C CYS A 394 -4.60 0.49 23.31
N GLN A 395 -5.39 0.66 24.39
CA GLN A 395 -4.90 0.43 25.75
C GLN A 395 -5.69 -0.66 26.51
N HIS A 396 -6.87 -1.05 26.01
CA HIS A 396 -7.67 -2.10 26.62
C HIS A 396 -7.00 -3.49 26.52
N ALA A 397 -7.33 -4.40 27.42
CA ALA A 397 -6.72 -5.74 27.49
C ALA A 397 -6.98 -6.61 26.22
N LYS A 398 -8.12 -6.39 25.53
CA LYS A 398 -8.51 -7.10 24.31
C LYS A 398 -7.47 -7.00 23.17
N ARG A 399 -6.68 -5.91 23.14
CA ARG A 399 -5.65 -5.71 22.11
C ARG A 399 -4.67 -6.88 22.00
N LYS A 400 -4.43 -7.59 23.12
CA LYS A 400 -3.55 -8.76 23.11
C LYS A 400 -4.12 -9.90 22.27
N GLU A 401 -5.42 -10.11 22.27
CA GLU A 401 -6.07 -11.17 21.51
C GLU A 401 -5.92 -10.96 20.00
N PHE A 402 -5.98 -9.69 19.52
CA PHE A 402 -5.69 -9.37 18.12
C PHE A 402 -4.23 -9.63 17.74
N VAL A 403 -3.29 -9.27 18.61
CA VAL A 403 -1.86 -9.57 18.42
C VAL A 403 -1.60 -11.07 18.40
N ASP A 404 -2.21 -11.81 19.33
CA ASP A 404 -2.11 -13.28 19.42
C ASP A 404 -2.76 -13.96 18.20
N ALA A 405 -3.88 -13.42 17.69
CA ALA A 405 -4.54 -13.92 16.49
C ALA A 405 -3.61 -13.81 15.26
N LEU A 406 -2.99 -12.65 15.05
CA LEU A 406 -2.00 -12.48 13.99
C LEU A 406 -0.80 -13.41 14.16
N TRP A 407 -0.27 -13.53 15.38
CA TRP A 407 0.90 -14.40 15.66
C TRP A 407 0.65 -15.84 15.30
N LYS A 408 -0.57 -16.34 15.58
CA LYS A 408 -1.00 -17.73 15.34
C LYS A 408 -1.50 -17.96 13.92
N ALA A 409 -1.89 -16.91 13.23
CA ALA A 409 -2.52 -17.00 11.91
C ALA A 409 -1.59 -17.68 10.90
N ARG A 410 -2.13 -18.65 10.18
CA ARG A 410 -1.45 -19.35 9.08
C ARG A 410 -1.83 -18.72 7.75
N HIS A 411 -0.84 -18.37 6.95
CA HIS A 411 -1.05 -17.88 5.60
C HIS A 411 -1.06 -19.06 4.63
N GLU A 412 -2.22 -19.68 4.49
CA GLU A 412 -2.44 -20.91 3.72
C GLU A 412 -3.81 -20.88 3.02
N PRO A 413 -4.02 -21.69 1.96
CA PRO A 413 -5.30 -21.75 1.26
C PRO A 413 -6.46 -22.12 2.19
N PHE A 414 -7.62 -21.51 1.95
CA PHE A 414 -8.88 -21.93 2.55
C PHE A 414 -9.30 -23.31 2.05
N GLU A 415 -10.24 -23.96 2.72
CA GLU A 415 -10.76 -25.30 2.35
C GLU A 415 -11.31 -25.35 0.91
N ASP A 416 -11.83 -24.25 0.38
CA ASP A 416 -12.32 -24.14 -0.99
C ASP A 416 -11.22 -23.83 -2.01
N GLY A 417 -9.96 -23.84 -1.58
CA GLY A 417 -8.77 -23.58 -2.42
C GLY A 417 -8.50 -22.10 -2.70
N TYR A 418 -9.30 -21.16 -2.17
CA TYR A 418 -9.00 -19.75 -2.28
C TYR A 418 -7.76 -19.41 -1.45
N PHE A 419 -6.83 -18.69 -2.03
CA PHE A 419 -5.61 -18.22 -1.36
C PHE A 419 -5.17 -16.89 -1.96
N ASP A 420 -4.94 -15.90 -1.11
CA ASP A 420 -4.41 -14.62 -1.52
C ASP A 420 -2.99 -14.43 -0.98
N ALA A 421 -2.00 -14.95 -1.73
CA ALA A 421 -0.60 -14.79 -1.39
C ALA A 421 -0.12 -13.34 -1.53
N TYR A 422 -0.80 -12.54 -2.37
CA TYR A 422 -0.44 -11.18 -2.71
C TYR A 422 -0.93 -10.20 -1.67
N TYR A 423 -2.22 -9.90 -1.63
CA TYR A 423 -2.76 -8.84 -0.79
C TYR A 423 -2.69 -9.19 0.70
N ASP A 424 -3.23 -10.37 1.06
CA ASP A 424 -3.16 -10.87 2.44
C ASP A 424 -1.70 -11.02 2.93
N GLY A 425 -0.81 -11.51 2.08
CA GLY A 425 0.61 -11.68 2.41
C GLY A 425 1.34 -10.37 2.68
N LEU A 426 1.11 -9.36 1.84
CA LEU A 426 1.69 -8.02 1.98
C LEU A 426 1.17 -7.31 3.23
N LEU A 427 -0.15 -7.33 3.48
CA LEU A 427 -0.74 -6.74 4.68
C LEU A 427 -0.24 -7.43 5.96
N ARG A 428 -0.10 -8.76 5.93
CA ARG A 428 0.47 -9.51 7.04
C ARG A 428 1.90 -9.06 7.37
N LEU A 429 2.73 -8.89 6.36
CA LEU A 429 4.11 -8.44 6.57
C LEU A 429 4.17 -7.01 7.12
N PHE A 430 3.37 -6.09 6.59
CA PHE A 430 3.27 -4.74 7.14
C PHE A 430 2.86 -4.75 8.62
N ALA A 431 1.86 -5.56 9.00
CA ALA A 431 1.41 -5.65 10.38
C ALA A 431 2.52 -6.19 11.31
N PHE A 432 3.29 -7.18 10.87
CA PHE A 432 4.46 -7.65 11.63
C PHE A 432 5.53 -6.56 11.77
N MET A 433 5.76 -5.76 10.72
CA MET A 433 6.69 -4.63 10.78
C MET A 433 6.21 -3.54 11.75
N HIS A 434 4.92 -3.19 11.76
CA HIS A 434 4.33 -2.27 12.72
C HIS A 434 4.53 -2.76 14.16
N LEU A 435 4.04 -3.95 14.47
CA LEU A 435 4.02 -4.48 15.82
C LEU A 435 5.42 -4.80 16.38
N SER A 436 6.39 -5.09 15.51
CA SER A 436 7.78 -5.31 15.90
C SER A 436 8.63 -4.03 15.94
N GLY A 437 8.06 -2.88 15.51
CA GLY A 437 8.77 -1.60 15.45
C GLY A 437 9.74 -1.46 14.27
N HIS A 438 9.57 -2.24 13.22
CA HIS A 438 10.37 -2.15 12.00
C HIS A 438 9.76 -1.22 10.94
N TYR A 439 8.50 -0.80 11.09
CA TYR A 439 7.90 0.18 10.19
C TYR A 439 8.01 1.59 10.77
N ARG A 440 9.10 2.24 10.47
CA ARG A 440 9.50 3.51 11.10
C ARG A 440 9.76 4.62 10.08
N MET A 441 9.68 5.86 10.52
CA MET A 441 10.22 6.98 9.75
C MET A 441 11.74 6.82 9.65
N ILE A 442 12.27 6.89 8.43
CA ILE A 442 13.72 6.81 8.16
C ILE A 442 14.24 8.24 8.00
N ASP A 443 14.82 8.74 9.06
CA ASP A 443 15.44 10.06 9.13
C ASP A 443 16.91 10.02 8.60
N ILE A 444 17.45 11.21 8.23
CA ILE A 444 18.85 11.39 7.85
C ILE A 444 19.71 11.38 9.11
#